data_2414a93ef110a393c04fed8209950868
#
_entry.id   2414a93ef110a393c04fed8209950868
#
_cell.length_a   1.000
_cell.length_b   1.000
_cell.length_c   1.000
_cell.angle_alpha   90.00
_cell.angle_beta   90.00
_cell.angle_gamma   90.00
#
_symmetry.space_group_name_H-M   'P 1'
#
loop_
_entity.id
_entity.type
_entity.pdbx_description
1 polymer ?
#
loop_
_entity_poly.entity_id
_entity_poly.type
_entity_poly.pdbx_seq_one_letter_code
_entity_poly.pdbx_strand_id
1 'polypeptide(L)'
;MRRATLSVIILLISSILFAQTDTDSDKKAEIIKQGWNFCPLPVLGFNSDLGFQYGACVDIFNFGDGTNYPGYNLKMNVELSTYTKGSSILRFYSFWNNIVPKGRLFVDVAYFIDKKYDFFGYNGYASPYFQDIALISSGIDEYGITDVTIDNSGELRGGFNFFHRNQFRAIASLQKQMFDVKNLYLGLGIAYYNYDIHRIKISRYDNQLTLYDLYCESGLIREDEAGGGNVAQFKAGIVYDSKNYDNDPTRGIYFEGTFTAAPDLIDREGHGHLTFTMVFHHYVPLCGDRLTFCYRLGMQNVLAGDIPFYAITNTNTLFFKKINTEAFGGVTTGRGINKNGVTGMGVAWMNVELRWRLIGFKFLNQNWMAAITPMFDAGMVTQSFRMEQQKEAMALLETKYHFSGDATAADIIYSGDDERLHCAAGCGIKLIMNRNVVISADFAKAFNPKDGGSLKSYIGFNYLF
;
A
#
# COMPACT_ATOMS: atom_id res chain seq x y z
N MET A 1 -2.65 -18.61 19.70
CA MET A 1 -2.28 -17.29 19.18
C MET A 1 -3.25 -16.16 19.58
N ARG A 2 -4.57 -16.33 19.63
CA ARG A 2 -5.53 -15.27 20.08
C ARG A 2 -5.28 -14.73 21.51
N ARG A 3 -4.74 -15.54 22.43
CA ARG A 3 -4.48 -15.09 23.82
C ARG A 3 -3.22 -14.24 23.99
N ALA A 4 -2.20 -14.43 23.16
CA ALA A 4 -0.95 -13.64 23.24
C ALA A 4 -1.12 -12.21 22.71
N THR A 5 -1.91 -12.02 21.64
CA THR A 5 -2.20 -10.69 21.07
C THR A 5 -3.03 -9.83 22.03
N LEU A 6 -3.99 -10.44 22.73
CA LEU A 6 -4.81 -9.76 23.73
C LEU A 6 -3.97 -9.34 24.95
N SER A 7 -3.01 -10.15 25.35
CA SER A 7 -2.10 -9.87 26.50
C SER A 7 -1.15 -8.72 26.23
N VAL A 8 -0.64 -8.56 25.00
CA VAL A 8 0.22 -7.42 24.62
C VAL A 8 -0.58 -6.10 24.56
N ILE A 9 -1.81 -6.16 24.08
CA ILE A 9 -2.72 -5.00 24.07
C ILE A 9 -3.12 -4.61 25.49
N ILE A 10 -3.39 -5.58 26.37
CA ILE A 10 -3.73 -5.34 27.78
C ILE A 10 -2.53 -4.79 28.54
N LEU A 11 -1.30 -5.26 28.27
CA LEU A 11 -0.07 -4.72 28.89
C LEU A 11 0.22 -3.28 28.43
N LEU A 12 -0.04 -2.93 27.19
CA LEU A 12 0.04 -1.55 26.68
C LEU A 12 -1.06 -0.66 27.26
N ILE A 13 -2.27 -1.17 27.45
CA ILE A 13 -3.39 -0.43 28.05
C ILE A 13 -3.24 -0.31 29.58
N SER A 14 -2.73 -1.33 30.26
CA SER A 14 -2.53 -1.27 31.71
C SER A 14 -1.40 -0.30 32.11
N SER A 15 -0.35 -0.15 31.31
CA SER A 15 0.67 0.88 31.53
C SER A 15 0.16 2.31 31.29
N ILE A 16 -0.92 2.48 30.53
CA ILE A 16 -1.59 3.78 30.30
C ILE A 16 -2.54 4.15 31.46
N LEU A 17 -3.16 3.17 32.12
CA LEU A 17 -4.11 3.38 33.22
C LEU A 17 -3.46 3.78 34.55
N PHE A 18 -2.16 3.65 34.72
CA PHE A 18 -1.42 4.07 35.91
C PHE A 18 -0.81 5.48 35.80
N ALA A 19 -1.03 6.22 34.70
CA ALA A 19 -0.72 7.64 34.66
C ALA A 19 -1.80 8.40 35.45
N GLN A 20 -1.50 8.72 36.72
CA GLN A 20 -2.32 9.57 37.55
C GLN A 20 -2.72 10.84 36.80
N THR A 21 -4.01 11.11 36.79
CA THR A 21 -4.59 12.39 36.43
C THR A 21 -4.16 13.42 37.46
N ASP A 22 -3.04 14.08 37.29
CA ASP A 22 -2.78 15.35 37.93
C ASP A 22 -3.65 16.40 37.24
N THR A 23 -4.83 16.60 37.84
CA THR A 23 -5.63 17.80 37.67
C THR A 23 -4.93 18.91 38.43
N ASP A 24 -3.95 19.59 37.83
CA ASP A 24 -3.76 21.01 38.11
C ASP A 24 -2.91 21.71 37.04
N SER A 25 -3.38 22.78 36.61
CA SER A 25 -2.99 23.94 35.86
C SER A 25 -1.47 24.26 35.77
N ASP A 26 -0.69 23.44 35.09
CA ASP A 26 0.52 23.89 34.44
C ASP A 26 0.47 23.44 33.00
N LYS A 27 0.08 24.33 32.08
CA LYS A 27 0.38 24.22 30.66
C LYS A 27 1.91 24.30 30.52
N LYS A 28 2.62 23.21 30.88
CA LYS A 28 4.05 23.09 30.58
C LYS A 28 4.18 23.32 29.09
N ALA A 29 4.95 24.35 28.73
CA ALA A 29 5.20 24.75 27.34
C ALA A 29 5.60 23.52 26.51
N GLU A 30 5.15 23.45 25.27
CA GLU A 30 5.53 22.39 24.33
C GLU A 30 7.06 22.32 24.22
N ILE A 31 7.63 21.10 24.22
CA ILE A 31 9.06 20.90 24.10
C ILE A 31 9.46 21.15 22.66
N ILE A 32 10.14 22.24 22.37
CA ILE A 32 10.63 22.60 21.04
C ILE A 32 11.97 21.89 20.81
N LYS A 33 12.05 21.09 19.72
CA LYS A 33 13.29 20.44 19.31
C LYS A 33 14.10 21.36 18.39
N GLN A 34 15.45 21.29 18.51
CA GLN A 34 16.39 22.05 17.72
C GLN A 34 17.52 21.16 17.23
N GLY A 35 18.23 21.57 16.18
CA GLY A 35 19.38 20.86 15.62
C GLY A 35 19.06 19.47 15.13
N TRP A 36 20.03 18.57 15.24
CA TRP A 36 19.92 17.20 14.83
C TRP A 36 19.29 16.34 15.94
N ASN A 37 18.26 15.59 15.58
CA ASN A 37 17.56 14.67 16.48
C ASN A 37 17.51 13.29 15.84
N PHE A 38 17.95 12.29 16.59
CA PHE A 38 17.96 10.88 16.18
C PHE A 38 16.91 10.12 16.96
N CYS A 39 16.09 9.39 16.25
CA CYS A 39 15.01 8.59 16.85
C CYS A 39 15.13 7.13 16.38
N PRO A 40 16.01 6.33 17.00
CA PRO A 40 16.04 4.90 16.74
C PRO A 40 14.78 4.25 17.32
N LEU A 41 14.09 3.47 16.49
CA LEU A 41 12.86 2.78 16.87
C LEU A 41 12.93 1.30 16.46
N PRO A 42 12.55 0.37 17.32
CA PRO A 42 12.25 -0.97 16.87
C PRO A 42 11.05 -0.92 15.91
N VAL A 43 11.16 -1.58 14.78
CA VAL A 43 10.00 -1.79 13.90
C VAL A 43 9.26 -3.00 14.43
N LEU A 44 8.10 -2.76 15.00
CA LEU A 44 7.18 -3.79 15.47
C LEU A 44 5.81 -3.49 14.90
N GLY A 45 5.31 -4.38 14.08
CA GLY A 45 4.03 -4.19 13.42
C GLY A 45 3.31 -5.51 13.20
N PHE A 46 2.07 -5.42 12.81
CA PHE A 46 1.28 -6.56 12.38
C PHE A 46 0.40 -6.15 11.21
N ASN A 47 0.43 -6.97 10.17
CA ASN A 47 -0.42 -6.84 9.02
C ASN A 47 -1.05 -8.21 8.75
N SER A 48 -2.38 -8.27 8.68
CA SER A 48 -3.10 -9.52 8.42
C SER A 48 -2.64 -10.21 7.13
N ASP A 49 -2.24 -9.42 6.13
CA ASP A 49 -1.78 -9.93 4.83
C ASP A 49 -0.33 -10.44 4.91
N LEU A 50 0.58 -9.76 5.63
CA LEU A 50 2.03 -10.06 5.68
C LEU A 50 2.50 -10.73 6.98
N GLY A 51 1.67 -10.73 8.02
CA GLY A 51 1.99 -11.27 9.33
C GLY A 51 2.65 -10.27 10.27
N PHE A 52 3.41 -10.75 11.25
CA PHE A 52 4.13 -9.92 12.21
C PHE A 52 5.39 -9.33 11.57
N GLN A 53 5.55 -8.00 11.69
CA GLN A 53 6.73 -7.26 11.25
C GLN A 53 7.68 -7.03 12.42
N TYR A 54 8.97 -7.24 12.19
CA TYR A 54 10.03 -6.92 13.14
C TYR A 54 11.27 -6.41 12.42
N GLY A 55 12.01 -5.54 13.07
CA GLY A 55 13.18 -4.90 12.49
C GLY A 55 13.63 -3.69 13.29
N ALA A 56 14.35 -2.82 12.62
CA ALA A 56 14.81 -1.55 13.18
C ALA A 56 14.67 -0.42 12.15
N CYS A 57 14.35 0.76 12.61
CA CYS A 57 14.45 1.96 11.81
C CYS A 57 15.05 3.11 12.62
N VAL A 58 15.61 4.07 11.92
CA VAL A 58 16.12 5.32 12.49
C VAL A 58 15.52 6.48 11.72
N ASP A 59 14.70 7.29 12.40
CA ASP A 59 14.31 8.61 11.91
C ASP A 59 15.33 9.65 12.36
N ILE A 60 15.81 10.44 11.43
CA ILE A 60 16.79 11.50 11.65
C ILE A 60 16.15 12.80 11.20
N PHE A 61 16.07 13.77 12.10
CA PHE A 61 15.49 15.08 11.83
C PHE A 61 16.53 16.17 12.03
N ASN A 62 16.48 17.21 11.19
CA ASN A 62 17.13 18.47 11.43
C ASN A 62 16.08 19.57 11.56
N PHE A 63 15.92 20.12 12.76
CA PHE A 63 14.94 21.18 13.06
C PHE A 63 15.51 22.59 12.93
N GLY A 64 16.83 22.72 12.60
CA GLY A 64 17.49 24.02 12.56
C GLY A 64 17.50 24.70 13.94
N ASP A 65 17.10 25.94 14.00
CA ASP A 65 16.96 26.72 15.25
C ASP A 65 15.68 26.44 16.03
N GLY A 66 14.80 25.59 15.52
CA GLY A 66 13.53 25.22 16.14
C GLY A 66 12.36 26.18 15.90
N THR A 67 12.57 27.27 15.18
CA THR A 67 11.51 28.28 14.91
C THR A 67 10.33 27.70 14.13
N ASN A 68 10.57 26.68 13.30
CA ASN A 68 9.55 26.01 12.49
C ASN A 68 9.00 24.73 13.15
N TYR A 69 9.42 24.40 14.37
CA TYR A 69 8.95 23.19 15.04
C TYR A 69 7.42 23.16 15.13
N PRO A 70 6.73 22.02 14.87
CA PRO A 70 7.25 20.67 14.59
C PRO A 70 7.69 20.42 13.13
N GLY A 71 7.68 21.41 12.25
CA GLY A 71 8.29 21.33 10.92
C GLY A 71 9.82 21.15 11.01
N TYR A 72 10.42 20.56 9.99
CA TYR A 72 11.83 20.24 9.93
C TYR A 72 12.44 20.69 8.60
N ASN A 73 13.76 20.97 8.58
CA ASN A 73 14.51 21.27 7.37
C ASN A 73 14.85 20.01 6.58
N LEU A 74 15.11 18.92 7.30
CA LEU A 74 15.46 17.62 6.74
C LEU A 74 14.86 16.52 7.61
N LYS A 75 14.27 15.51 6.96
CA LYS A 75 13.96 14.22 7.55
C LYS A 75 14.62 13.13 6.72
N MET A 76 15.29 12.19 7.38
CA MET A 76 15.77 10.95 6.78
C MET A 76 15.21 9.76 7.58
N ASN A 77 15.03 8.64 6.89
CA ASN A 77 14.63 7.39 7.50
C ASN A 77 15.43 6.26 6.87
N VAL A 78 15.97 5.39 7.69
CA VAL A 78 16.55 4.11 7.27
C VAL A 78 15.76 3.02 7.97
N GLU A 79 15.23 2.08 7.21
CA GLU A 79 14.47 0.94 7.73
C GLU A 79 15.03 -0.38 7.20
N LEU A 80 15.21 -1.34 8.10
CA LEU A 80 15.45 -2.74 7.82
C LEU A 80 14.44 -3.57 8.60
N SER A 81 13.52 -4.21 7.91
CA SER A 81 12.47 -4.99 8.56
C SER A 81 12.07 -6.21 7.75
N THR A 82 11.47 -7.19 8.41
CA THR A 82 10.95 -8.40 7.78
C THR A 82 9.61 -8.80 8.40
N TYR A 83 8.82 -9.52 7.61
CA TYR A 83 7.53 -10.06 8.00
C TYR A 83 7.58 -11.57 8.11
N THR A 84 6.81 -12.14 9.03
CA THR A 84 6.77 -13.59 9.26
C THR A 84 6.29 -14.42 8.08
N LYS A 85 5.54 -13.82 7.14
CA LYS A 85 5.13 -14.49 5.90
C LYS A 85 6.15 -14.38 4.77
N GLY A 86 7.33 -13.79 5.04
CA GLY A 86 8.50 -13.85 4.16
C GLY A 86 8.78 -12.61 3.33
N SER A 87 8.06 -11.49 3.55
CA SER A 87 8.40 -10.20 2.96
C SER A 87 9.47 -9.49 3.77
N SER A 88 10.38 -8.77 3.11
CA SER A 88 11.44 -7.98 3.76
C SER A 88 11.58 -6.63 3.07
N ILE A 89 11.99 -5.63 3.85
CA ILE A 89 12.13 -4.24 3.42
C ILE A 89 13.50 -3.73 3.83
N LEU A 90 14.26 -3.23 2.86
CA LEU A 90 15.40 -2.34 3.07
C LEU A 90 15.07 -1.02 2.40
N ARG A 91 15.01 0.05 3.17
CA ARG A 91 14.60 1.35 2.64
C ARG A 91 15.44 2.47 3.21
N PHE A 92 15.81 3.40 2.36
CA PHE A 92 16.27 4.74 2.70
C PHE A 92 15.33 5.75 2.07
N TYR A 93 14.84 6.71 2.87
CA TYR A 93 14.16 7.86 2.30
C TYR A 93 14.67 9.17 2.94
N SER A 94 14.62 10.25 2.19
CA SER A 94 14.90 11.57 2.70
C SER A 94 13.97 12.62 2.11
N PHE A 95 13.63 13.60 2.94
CA PHE A 95 12.83 14.74 2.58
C PHE A 95 13.54 16.01 3.03
N TRP A 96 13.85 16.87 2.06
CA TRP A 96 14.60 18.10 2.23
C TRP A 96 13.69 19.28 1.98
N ASN A 97 13.48 20.12 2.98
CA ASN A 97 12.83 21.41 2.84
C ASN A 97 13.86 22.48 2.50
N ASN A 98 13.52 23.37 1.57
CA ASN A 98 14.38 24.49 1.17
C ASN A 98 15.77 24.12 0.62
N ILE A 99 15.92 22.93 0.02
CA ILE A 99 17.17 22.54 -0.66
C ILE A 99 17.53 23.53 -1.80
N VAL A 100 16.50 24.06 -2.44
CA VAL A 100 16.56 25.25 -3.29
C VAL A 100 15.56 26.27 -2.74
N PRO A 101 15.74 27.58 -2.97
CA PRO A 101 14.79 28.58 -2.44
C PRO A 101 13.35 28.24 -2.80
N LYS A 102 12.50 28.13 -1.76
CA LYS A 102 11.08 27.72 -1.89
C LYS A 102 10.87 26.37 -2.59
N GLY A 103 11.86 25.46 -2.49
CA GLY A 103 11.77 24.13 -3.09
C GLY A 103 12.04 23.02 -2.09
N ARG A 104 11.52 21.85 -2.38
CA ARG A 104 11.66 20.66 -1.56
C ARG A 104 12.01 19.45 -2.43
N LEU A 105 12.89 18.59 -1.92
CA LEU A 105 13.35 17.38 -2.58
C LEU A 105 12.95 16.17 -1.76
N PHE A 106 12.44 15.19 -2.44
CA PHE A 106 12.15 13.87 -1.90
C PHE A 106 13.00 12.81 -2.62
N VAL A 107 13.63 11.92 -1.87
CA VAL A 107 14.39 10.77 -2.40
C VAL A 107 13.97 9.52 -1.65
N ASP A 108 13.70 8.45 -2.39
CA ASP A 108 13.35 7.13 -1.84
C ASP A 108 14.13 6.06 -2.60
N VAL A 109 14.89 5.25 -1.88
CA VAL A 109 15.59 4.08 -2.44
C VAL A 109 15.19 2.89 -1.59
N ALA A 110 14.64 1.86 -2.22
CA ALA A 110 14.16 0.70 -1.49
C ALA A 110 14.38 -0.60 -2.26
N TYR A 111 14.57 -1.67 -1.49
CA TYR A 111 14.56 -3.04 -1.97
C TYR A 111 13.56 -3.85 -1.18
N PHE A 112 12.60 -4.43 -1.88
CA PHE A 112 11.55 -5.27 -1.33
C PHE A 112 11.77 -6.71 -1.77
N ILE A 113 11.62 -7.63 -0.85
CA ILE A 113 11.56 -9.06 -1.10
C ILE A 113 10.18 -9.53 -0.66
N ASP A 114 9.34 -9.95 -1.60
CA ASP A 114 8.01 -10.48 -1.34
C ASP A 114 7.96 -11.95 -1.75
N LYS A 115 8.25 -12.87 -0.83
CA LYS A 115 8.20 -14.32 -1.11
C LYS A 115 6.80 -14.80 -1.47
N LYS A 116 5.79 -14.05 -1.04
CA LYS A 116 4.37 -14.26 -1.34
C LYS A 116 3.73 -12.92 -1.65
N TYR A 117 3.83 -12.47 -2.89
CA TYR A 117 3.15 -11.28 -3.37
C TYR A 117 1.73 -11.63 -3.76
N ASP A 118 0.75 -10.93 -3.21
CA ASP A 118 -0.67 -11.20 -3.44
C ASP A 118 -1.06 -10.88 -4.89
N PHE A 119 -1.68 -11.84 -5.58
CA PHE A 119 -2.15 -11.73 -6.94
C PHE A 119 -3.52 -12.39 -7.08
N PHE A 120 -4.56 -11.61 -7.34
CA PHE A 120 -5.95 -12.06 -7.47
C PHE A 120 -6.48 -11.92 -8.90
N GLY A 121 -5.59 -11.74 -9.88
CA GLY A 121 -5.95 -11.50 -11.26
C GLY A 121 -6.22 -10.03 -11.55
N TYR A 122 -6.95 -9.78 -12.63
CA TYR A 122 -7.23 -8.44 -13.14
C TYR A 122 -8.72 -8.11 -13.05
N ASN A 123 -9.04 -6.80 -13.12
CA ASN A 123 -10.40 -6.29 -13.33
C ASN A 123 -11.37 -6.52 -12.17
N GLY A 124 -10.87 -6.49 -10.93
CA GLY A 124 -11.69 -6.52 -9.73
C GLY A 124 -12.61 -7.75 -9.66
N TYR A 125 -13.92 -7.55 -9.59
CA TYR A 125 -14.90 -8.65 -9.49
C TYR A 125 -15.00 -9.54 -10.72
N ALA A 126 -14.46 -9.12 -11.87
CA ALA A 126 -14.38 -9.99 -13.04
C ALA A 126 -13.40 -11.15 -12.85
N SER A 127 -12.46 -11.06 -11.89
CA SER A 127 -11.62 -12.17 -11.47
C SER A 127 -12.27 -12.91 -10.28
N PRO A 128 -12.32 -14.24 -10.29
CA PRO A 128 -12.75 -15.01 -9.14
C PRO A 128 -11.80 -14.83 -7.96
N TYR A 129 -12.36 -14.77 -6.77
CA TYR A 129 -11.58 -14.78 -5.54
C TYR A 129 -11.71 -16.13 -4.85
N PHE A 130 -10.58 -16.74 -4.56
CA PHE A 130 -10.51 -17.96 -3.77
C PHE A 130 -9.77 -17.72 -2.48
N GLN A 131 -10.34 -18.23 -1.40
CA GLN A 131 -9.68 -18.26 -0.11
C GLN A 131 -9.10 -19.65 0.12
N ASP A 132 -7.75 -19.73 0.28
CA ASP A 132 -7.04 -20.95 0.69
C ASP A 132 -7.28 -22.19 -0.19
N ILE A 133 -7.31 -22.05 -1.52
CA ILE A 133 -7.32 -23.20 -2.44
C ILE A 133 -5.92 -23.59 -2.90
N ALA A 134 -5.76 -24.84 -3.29
CA ALA A 134 -4.61 -25.34 -4.06
C ALA A 134 -5.09 -26.04 -5.33
N LEU A 135 -4.41 -25.80 -6.44
CA LEU A 135 -4.57 -26.56 -7.67
C LEU A 135 -3.40 -27.53 -7.80
N ILE A 136 -3.70 -28.81 -7.94
CA ILE A 136 -2.71 -29.88 -8.02
C ILE A 136 -2.85 -30.56 -9.39
N SER A 137 -1.78 -30.51 -10.17
CA SER A 137 -1.68 -31.27 -11.42
C SER A 137 -1.45 -32.75 -11.10
N SER A 138 -2.32 -33.64 -11.59
CA SER A 138 -2.28 -35.09 -11.32
C SER A 138 -1.71 -35.92 -12.47
N GLY A 139 -1.30 -35.29 -13.56
CA GLY A 139 -0.72 -35.97 -14.71
C GLY A 139 -1.22 -35.42 -16.04
N ILE A 140 -0.72 -35.97 -17.13
CA ILE A 140 -1.13 -35.63 -18.50
C ILE A 140 -1.74 -36.88 -19.11
N ASP A 141 -2.93 -36.77 -19.68
CA ASP A 141 -3.61 -37.87 -20.34
C ASP A 141 -3.04 -38.18 -21.75
N GLU A 142 -3.59 -39.15 -22.45
CA GLU A 142 -3.19 -39.56 -23.78
C GLU A 142 -3.41 -38.48 -24.87
N TYR A 143 -4.26 -37.49 -24.58
CA TYR A 143 -4.56 -36.36 -25.47
C TYR A 143 -3.73 -35.09 -25.11
N GLY A 144 -2.84 -35.17 -24.14
CA GLY A 144 -2.02 -34.02 -23.70
C GLY A 144 -2.75 -33.07 -22.74
N ILE A 145 -3.92 -33.47 -22.24
CA ILE A 145 -4.71 -32.69 -21.27
C ILE A 145 -4.21 -33.00 -19.86
N THR A 146 -3.99 -31.97 -19.07
CA THR A 146 -3.56 -32.09 -17.68
C THR A 146 -4.75 -32.16 -16.76
N ASP A 147 -4.86 -33.24 -15.97
CA ASP A 147 -5.85 -33.33 -14.89
C ASP A 147 -5.44 -32.42 -13.73
N VAL A 148 -6.36 -31.60 -13.25
CA VAL A 148 -6.17 -30.69 -12.12
C VAL A 148 -7.23 -30.92 -11.06
N THR A 149 -6.77 -31.20 -9.87
CA THR A 149 -7.64 -31.32 -8.68
C THR A 149 -7.64 -30.03 -7.89
N ILE A 150 -8.84 -29.55 -7.54
CA ILE A 150 -9.01 -28.40 -6.64
C ILE A 150 -9.09 -28.92 -5.22
N ASP A 151 -8.11 -28.55 -4.38
CA ASP A 151 -8.15 -28.79 -2.95
C ASP A 151 -8.59 -27.52 -2.22
N ASN A 152 -9.74 -27.57 -1.58
CA ASN A 152 -10.31 -26.53 -0.73
C ASN A 152 -10.39 -26.96 0.75
N SER A 153 -9.74 -28.08 1.14
CA SER A 153 -9.72 -28.59 2.51
C SER A 153 -9.00 -27.64 3.48
N GLY A 154 -8.15 -26.74 2.96
CA GLY A 154 -7.30 -25.88 3.74
C GLY A 154 -6.06 -26.59 4.33
N GLU A 155 -5.86 -27.87 4.06
CA GLU A 155 -4.65 -28.62 4.46
C GLU A 155 -3.45 -28.23 3.63
N LEU A 156 -3.68 -27.93 2.35
CA LEU A 156 -2.68 -27.47 1.38
C LEU A 156 -2.63 -25.93 1.30
N ARG A 157 -2.59 -25.28 2.43
CA ARG A 157 -2.70 -23.81 2.51
C ARG A 157 -1.78 -23.06 1.57
N GLY A 158 -2.41 -22.35 0.65
CA GLY A 158 -2.02 -21.00 0.31
C GLY A 158 -0.80 -20.85 -0.58
N GLY A 159 -0.91 -21.25 -1.84
CA GLY A 159 0.01 -20.82 -2.87
C GLY A 159 -0.70 -20.23 -4.08
N PHE A 160 -1.99 -20.49 -4.26
CA PHE A 160 -2.71 -20.19 -5.48
C PHE A 160 -2.65 -18.70 -5.87
N ASN A 161 -2.92 -17.79 -4.94
CA ASN A 161 -2.98 -16.35 -5.18
C ASN A 161 -1.65 -15.63 -4.95
N PHE A 162 -0.51 -16.30 -5.13
CA PHE A 162 0.77 -15.68 -4.87
C PHE A 162 1.80 -15.97 -5.97
N PHE A 163 2.71 -15.02 -6.16
CA PHE A 163 4.00 -15.23 -6.82
C PHE A 163 5.13 -14.61 -5.99
N HIS A 164 6.38 -14.94 -6.28
CA HIS A 164 7.55 -14.33 -5.67
C HIS A 164 7.93 -13.08 -6.45
N ARG A 165 8.11 -11.95 -5.75
CA ARG A 165 8.54 -10.69 -6.34
C ARG A 165 9.69 -10.07 -5.54
N ASN A 166 10.78 -9.77 -6.21
CA ASN A 166 11.76 -8.82 -5.72
C ASN A 166 11.56 -7.51 -6.47
N GLN A 167 11.68 -6.39 -5.77
CA GLN A 167 11.55 -5.07 -6.38
C GLN A 167 12.62 -4.14 -5.83
N PHE A 168 13.46 -3.63 -6.72
CA PHE A 168 14.28 -2.47 -6.45
C PHE A 168 13.58 -1.22 -6.98
N ARG A 169 13.63 -0.13 -6.23
CA ARG A 169 13.20 1.17 -6.73
C ARG A 169 14.10 2.28 -6.25
N ALA A 170 14.30 3.27 -7.12
CA ALA A 170 14.96 4.53 -6.80
C ALA A 170 14.14 5.67 -7.37
N ILE A 171 13.73 6.62 -6.52
CA ILE A 171 12.84 7.73 -6.88
C ILE A 171 13.44 9.01 -6.36
N ALA A 172 13.45 10.06 -7.20
CA ALA A 172 13.76 11.43 -6.78
C ALA A 172 12.72 12.37 -7.37
N SER A 173 12.20 13.28 -6.53
CA SER A 173 11.20 14.27 -6.94
C SER A 173 11.54 15.63 -6.34
N LEU A 174 11.68 16.63 -7.19
CA LEU A 174 11.89 18.02 -6.84
C LEU A 174 10.60 18.79 -7.05
N GLN A 175 10.19 19.54 -6.03
CA GLN A 175 9.02 20.42 -6.10
C GLN A 175 9.48 21.84 -5.79
N LYS A 176 9.12 22.79 -6.63
CA LYS A 176 9.43 24.22 -6.46
C LYS A 176 8.16 25.05 -6.52
N GLN A 177 8.03 25.98 -5.58
CA GLN A 177 6.89 26.91 -5.53
C GLN A 177 6.76 27.66 -6.85
N MET A 178 5.53 27.69 -7.38
CA MET A 178 5.20 28.38 -8.63
C MET A 178 4.71 29.80 -8.39
N PHE A 179 5.16 30.75 -9.25
CA PHE A 179 4.63 32.12 -9.36
C PHE A 179 4.46 32.85 -8.02
N ASP A 180 5.27 32.53 -7.02
CA ASP A 180 5.13 33.04 -5.64
C ASP A 180 3.75 32.78 -4.98
N VAL A 181 2.95 31.92 -5.57
CA VAL A 181 1.69 31.48 -4.97
C VAL A 181 1.99 30.53 -3.82
N LYS A 182 1.60 30.93 -2.63
CA LYS A 182 1.83 30.13 -1.42
C LYS A 182 1.19 28.73 -1.59
N ASN A 183 1.94 27.70 -1.20
CA ASN A 183 1.50 26.30 -1.19
C ASN A 183 1.31 25.65 -2.57
N LEU A 184 1.56 26.34 -3.68
CA LEU A 184 1.48 25.78 -5.02
C LEU A 184 2.88 25.47 -5.56
N TYR A 185 3.10 24.23 -5.97
CA TYR A 185 4.39 23.74 -6.44
C TYR A 185 4.26 23.08 -7.81
N LEU A 186 5.25 23.35 -8.67
CA LEU A 186 5.53 22.50 -9.83
C LEU A 186 6.47 21.39 -9.38
N GLY A 187 6.15 20.16 -9.69
CA GLY A 187 6.93 18.97 -9.38
C GLY A 187 7.49 18.30 -10.62
N LEU A 188 8.77 17.94 -10.55
CA LEU A 188 9.43 17.09 -11.54
C LEU A 188 10.05 15.91 -10.80
N GLY A 189 9.98 14.72 -11.37
CA GLY A 189 10.52 13.52 -10.75
C GLY A 189 11.05 12.53 -11.78
N ILE A 190 11.95 11.71 -11.29
CA ILE A 190 12.45 10.51 -11.99
C ILE A 190 12.25 9.31 -11.08
N ALA A 191 11.98 8.17 -11.67
CA ALA A 191 11.93 6.92 -10.94
C ALA A 191 12.48 5.78 -11.80
N TYR A 192 13.08 4.83 -11.13
CA TYR A 192 13.52 3.59 -11.72
C TYR A 192 13.02 2.43 -10.85
N TYR A 193 12.45 1.45 -11.49
CA TYR A 193 12.00 0.20 -10.89
C TYR A 193 12.62 -0.96 -11.64
N ASN A 194 13.10 -1.95 -10.90
CA ASN A 194 13.44 -3.26 -11.41
C ASN A 194 12.57 -4.29 -10.69
N TYR A 195 11.92 -5.13 -11.44
CA TYR A 195 11.10 -6.24 -10.97
C TYR A 195 11.77 -7.54 -11.36
N ASP A 196 11.84 -8.45 -10.41
CA ASP A 196 12.33 -9.81 -10.60
C ASP A 196 11.24 -10.74 -10.04
N ILE A 197 10.56 -11.45 -10.94
CA ILE A 197 9.35 -12.21 -10.65
C ILE A 197 9.59 -13.67 -10.94
N HIS A 198 9.20 -14.50 -9.98
CA HIS A 198 9.35 -15.94 -10.08
C HIS A 198 8.11 -16.66 -9.58
N ARG A 199 7.92 -17.86 -10.11
CA ARG A 199 6.99 -18.83 -9.56
C ARG A 199 7.31 -19.10 -8.08
N ILE A 200 6.32 -19.23 -7.23
CA ILE A 200 6.51 -19.71 -5.87
C ILE A 200 6.90 -21.18 -5.89
N LYS A 201 7.99 -21.51 -5.17
CA LYS A 201 8.31 -22.89 -4.83
C LYS A 201 7.54 -23.26 -3.56
N ILE A 202 6.50 -24.09 -3.72
CA ILE A 202 5.74 -24.61 -2.60
C ILE A 202 6.37 -25.93 -2.20
N SER A 203 7.01 -25.99 -1.04
CA SER A 203 7.92 -27.04 -0.61
C SER A 203 7.33 -28.45 -0.45
N ARG A 204 6.02 -28.65 -0.66
CA ARG A 204 5.35 -29.93 -0.52
C ARG A 204 4.93 -30.59 -1.84
N TYR A 205 4.74 -29.81 -2.92
CA TYR A 205 4.21 -30.35 -4.18
C TYR A 205 4.86 -29.58 -5.36
N ASP A 206 5.71 -30.27 -6.11
CA ASP A 206 6.31 -29.73 -7.32
C ASP A 206 5.29 -29.52 -8.47
N ASN A 207 4.09 -30.09 -8.30
CA ASN A 207 2.99 -30.08 -9.28
C ASN A 207 1.82 -29.14 -8.88
N GLN A 208 2.00 -28.24 -7.91
CA GLN A 208 0.98 -27.24 -7.57
C GLN A 208 1.01 -26.09 -8.58
N LEU A 209 -0.13 -25.77 -9.18
CA LEU A 209 -0.33 -24.62 -10.05
C LEU A 209 -0.78 -23.40 -9.26
N THR A 210 -0.31 -22.22 -9.66
CA THR A 210 -0.73 -20.93 -9.12
C THR A 210 -1.57 -20.17 -10.14
N LEU A 211 -2.31 -19.15 -9.71
CA LEU A 211 -3.00 -18.25 -10.63
C LEU A 211 -2.00 -17.56 -11.60
N TYR A 212 -0.81 -17.22 -11.10
CA TYR A 212 0.27 -16.68 -11.93
C TYR A 212 0.69 -17.64 -13.04
N ASP A 213 0.83 -18.96 -12.75
CA ASP A 213 1.14 -19.96 -13.76
C ASP A 213 0.08 -20.04 -14.85
N LEU A 214 -1.20 -20.07 -14.46
CA LEU A 214 -2.32 -20.11 -15.40
C LEU A 214 -2.39 -18.85 -16.27
N TYR A 215 -2.06 -17.67 -15.70
CA TYR A 215 -2.02 -16.41 -16.44
C TYR A 215 -0.86 -16.36 -17.44
N CYS A 216 0.30 -16.91 -17.09
CA CYS A 216 1.43 -17.06 -18.04
C CYS A 216 1.09 -18.05 -19.17
N GLU A 217 0.51 -19.20 -18.82
CA GLU A 217 0.19 -20.25 -19.81
C GLU A 217 -0.93 -19.86 -20.75
N SER A 218 -1.87 -19.02 -20.31
CA SER A 218 -2.95 -18.49 -21.15
C SER A 218 -2.56 -17.25 -21.94
N GLY A 219 -1.33 -16.72 -21.75
CA GLY A 219 -0.87 -15.50 -22.40
C GLY A 219 -1.46 -14.20 -21.82
N LEU A 220 -2.20 -14.26 -20.71
CA LEU A 220 -2.66 -13.08 -19.97
C LEU A 220 -1.49 -12.30 -19.35
N ILE A 221 -0.48 -13.02 -18.89
CA ILE A 221 0.85 -12.50 -18.63
C ILE A 221 1.71 -12.95 -19.81
N ARG A 222 2.22 -12.01 -20.59
CA ARG A 222 3.01 -12.32 -21.78
C ARG A 222 4.40 -12.85 -21.40
N GLU A 223 5.02 -13.60 -22.29
CA GLU A 223 6.32 -14.21 -22.07
C GLU A 223 7.41 -13.17 -21.79
N ASP A 224 7.36 -12.02 -22.47
CA ASP A 224 8.29 -10.89 -22.34
C ASP A 224 8.20 -10.17 -21.00
N GLU A 225 7.08 -10.29 -20.27
CA GLU A 225 6.87 -9.64 -18.96
C GLU A 225 6.82 -10.62 -17.78
N ALA A 226 6.72 -11.93 -18.02
CA ALA A 226 6.53 -12.93 -16.98
C ALA A 226 7.65 -12.91 -15.91
N GLY A 227 8.90 -12.75 -16.33
CA GLY A 227 10.05 -12.66 -15.41
C GLY A 227 10.20 -11.31 -14.69
N GLY A 228 9.32 -10.35 -14.94
CA GLY A 228 9.48 -8.96 -14.51
C GLY A 228 10.21 -8.14 -15.57
N GLY A 229 10.85 -7.04 -15.17
CA GLY A 229 11.54 -6.12 -16.11
C GLY A 229 11.90 -4.80 -15.47
N ASN A 230 12.28 -3.84 -16.30
CA ASN A 230 12.77 -2.53 -15.88
C ASN A 230 11.83 -1.41 -16.34
N VAL A 231 11.50 -0.49 -15.44
CA VAL A 231 10.66 0.66 -15.75
C VAL A 231 11.35 1.95 -15.33
N ALA A 232 11.76 2.75 -16.30
CA ALA A 232 12.23 4.12 -16.07
C ALA A 232 11.07 5.09 -16.26
N GLN A 233 10.89 6.03 -15.31
CA GLN A 233 9.77 6.96 -15.32
C GLN A 233 10.24 8.40 -15.21
N PHE A 234 9.57 9.28 -15.95
CA PHE A 234 9.66 10.73 -15.83
C PHE A 234 8.30 11.27 -15.37
N LYS A 235 8.31 12.04 -14.30
CA LYS A 235 7.10 12.57 -13.66
C LYS A 235 7.08 14.08 -13.77
N ALA A 236 5.94 14.64 -14.11
CA ALA A 236 5.69 16.08 -14.08
C ALA A 236 4.29 16.34 -13.55
N GLY A 237 4.15 17.29 -12.63
CA GLY A 237 2.85 17.54 -12.03
C GLY A 237 2.79 18.81 -11.20
N ILE A 238 1.59 19.08 -10.71
CA ILE A 238 1.29 20.22 -9.86
C ILE A 238 0.88 19.70 -8.49
N VAL A 239 1.42 20.31 -7.44
CA VAL A 239 1.10 20.00 -6.05
C VAL A 239 0.62 21.27 -5.35
N TYR A 240 -0.54 21.19 -4.71
CA TYR A 240 -1.02 22.20 -3.76
C TYR A 240 -1.06 21.61 -2.36
N ASP A 241 -0.34 22.20 -1.41
CA ASP A 241 -0.17 21.66 -0.08
C ASP A 241 -0.31 22.75 0.99
N SER A 242 -1.53 22.88 1.54
CA SER A 242 -1.86 23.83 2.59
C SER A 242 -2.10 23.17 3.95
N LYS A 243 -1.70 21.91 4.11
CA LYS A 243 -1.80 21.20 5.40
C LYS A 243 -1.03 21.94 6.49
N ASN A 244 -1.61 22.00 7.67
CA ASN A 244 -0.94 22.61 8.82
C ASN A 244 0.18 21.75 9.43
N TYR A 245 0.11 20.40 9.27
CA TYR A 245 1.12 19.45 9.72
C TYR A 245 1.28 18.31 8.69
N ASP A 246 2.49 17.78 8.56
CA ASP A 246 2.78 16.73 7.59
C ASP A 246 2.21 15.37 8.00
N ASN A 247 2.35 14.98 9.27
CA ASN A 247 2.00 13.63 9.73
C ASN A 247 0.69 13.55 10.51
N ASP A 248 0.24 14.65 11.14
CA ASP A 248 -1.02 14.72 11.89
C ASP A 248 -1.82 15.97 11.47
N PRO A 249 -2.21 16.10 10.21
CA PRO A 249 -2.95 17.26 9.73
C PRO A 249 -4.35 17.32 10.35
N THR A 250 -4.74 18.55 10.79
CA THR A 250 -6.07 18.84 11.32
C THR A 250 -6.87 19.76 10.41
N ARG A 251 -6.20 20.45 9.49
CA ARG A 251 -6.83 21.36 8.52
C ARG A 251 -5.97 21.51 7.28
N GLY A 252 -6.60 21.92 6.20
CA GLY A 252 -5.94 22.21 4.92
C GLY A 252 -6.22 21.16 3.86
N ILE A 253 -5.63 21.37 2.72
CA ILE A 253 -5.83 20.58 1.52
C ILE A 253 -4.46 20.12 1.02
N TYR A 254 -4.40 18.90 0.52
CA TYR A 254 -3.34 18.42 -0.35
C TYR A 254 -3.97 17.98 -1.67
N PHE A 255 -3.46 18.51 -2.76
CA PHE A 255 -3.83 18.10 -4.12
C PHE A 255 -2.57 17.81 -4.90
N GLU A 256 -2.58 16.74 -5.66
CA GLU A 256 -1.53 16.40 -6.62
C GLU A 256 -2.17 15.89 -7.90
N GLY A 257 -1.74 16.44 -9.04
CA GLY A 257 -2.04 15.95 -10.37
C GLY A 257 -0.73 15.71 -11.12
N THR A 258 -0.44 14.46 -11.48
CA THR A 258 0.87 14.03 -11.99
C THR A 258 0.72 13.22 -13.28
N PHE A 259 1.40 13.64 -14.34
CA PHE A 259 1.66 12.81 -15.52
C PHE A 259 2.97 12.04 -15.31
N THR A 260 2.93 10.75 -15.60
CA THR A 260 4.10 9.86 -15.54
C THR A 260 4.29 9.19 -16.89
N ALA A 261 5.37 9.54 -17.57
CA ALA A 261 5.80 8.89 -18.79
C ALA A 261 6.83 7.80 -18.45
N ALA A 262 6.59 6.60 -18.88
CA ALA A 262 7.51 5.47 -18.78
C ALA A 262 7.90 5.03 -20.21
N PRO A 263 8.86 5.72 -20.87
CA PRO A 263 9.33 5.28 -22.18
C PRO A 263 10.10 3.96 -22.04
N ASP A 264 9.94 3.11 -23.04
CA ASP A 264 10.63 1.82 -23.09
C ASP A 264 12.11 2.01 -23.52
N LEU A 265 12.92 2.46 -22.55
CA LEU A 265 14.33 2.81 -22.80
C LEU A 265 15.31 1.67 -22.53
N ILE A 266 14.94 0.72 -21.65
CA ILE A 266 15.87 -0.26 -21.10
C ILE A 266 15.65 -1.62 -21.77
N ASP A 267 14.50 -2.24 -21.54
CA ASP A 267 14.23 -3.59 -22.02
C ASP A 267 13.81 -3.62 -23.50
N ARG A 268 13.17 -2.53 -23.98
CA ARG A 268 12.75 -2.32 -25.37
C ARG A 268 11.78 -3.39 -25.88
N GLU A 269 10.89 -3.85 -25.01
CA GLU A 269 9.89 -4.89 -25.26
C GLU A 269 8.51 -4.35 -25.63
N GLY A 270 8.40 -3.03 -25.83
CA GLY A 270 7.15 -2.38 -26.24
C GLY A 270 6.28 -1.92 -25.06
N HIS A 271 6.80 -1.88 -23.82
CA HIS A 271 6.07 -1.53 -22.61
C HIS A 271 6.02 -0.02 -22.30
N GLY A 272 6.27 0.82 -23.30
CA GLY A 272 6.17 2.27 -23.14
C GLY A 272 4.74 2.71 -22.84
N HIS A 273 4.55 3.50 -21.76
CA HIS A 273 3.22 3.95 -21.36
C HIS A 273 3.22 5.34 -20.71
N LEU A 274 2.04 5.96 -20.72
CA LEU A 274 1.77 7.24 -20.07
C LEU A 274 0.61 7.08 -19.10
N THR A 275 0.80 7.45 -17.84
CA THR A 275 -0.24 7.43 -16.82
C THR A 275 -0.55 8.85 -16.30
N PHE A 276 -1.78 9.06 -15.87
CA PHE A 276 -2.21 10.23 -15.11
C PHE A 276 -2.68 9.78 -13.74
N THR A 277 -2.14 10.41 -12.70
CA THR A 277 -2.53 10.17 -11.30
C THR A 277 -3.02 11.46 -10.69
N MET A 278 -4.16 11.41 -10.00
CA MET A 278 -4.69 12.51 -9.22
C MET A 278 -4.96 12.04 -7.80
N VAL A 279 -4.52 12.83 -6.82
CA VAL A 279 -4.76 12.58 -5.39
C VAL A 279 -5.20 13.87 -4.73
N PHE A 280 -6.28 13.80 -3.96
CA PHE A 280 -6.84 14.93 -3.22
C PHE A 280 -7.10 14.53 -1.78
N HIS A 281 -6.56 15.27 -0.82
CA HIS A 281 -6.85 15.12 0.61
C HIS A 281 -7.45 16.40 1.15
N HIS A 282 -8.47 16.29 1.99
CA HIS A 282 -9.03 17.43 2.69
C HIS A 282 -9.20 17.11 4.18
N TYR A 283 -8.78 18.04 5.00
CA TYR A 283 -8.83 17.96 6.45
C TYR A 283 -9.69 19.10 6.98
N VAL A 284 -10.87 18.77 7.47
CA VAL A 284 -11.89 19.73 7.92
C VAL A 284 -12.01 19.66 9.46
N PRO A 285 -11.58 20.70 10.18
CA PRO A 285 -11.78 20.73 11.63
C PRO A 285 -13.28 20.93 11.93
N LEU A 286 -13.89 19.98 12.64
CA LEU A 286 -15.29 20.05 13.06
C LEU A 286 -15.42 20.65 14.47
N CYS A 287 -14.45 20.36 15.35
CA CYS A 287 -14.41 20.89 16.71
C CYS A 287 -12.97 21.23 17.08
N GLY A 288 -12.49 22.36 16.58
CA GLY A 288 -11.08 22.75 16.70
C GLY A 288 -10.14 21.62 16.27
N ASP A 289 -9.04 21.44 17.00
CA ASP A 289 -8.09 20.34 16.71
C ASP A 289 -8.57 18.98 17.29
N ARG A 290 -9.68 18.95 18.05
CA ARG A 290 -10.15 17.71 18.70
C ARG A 290 -10.82 16.74 17.75
N LEU A 291 -11.62 17.25 16.82
CA LEU A 291 -12.35 16.41 15.86
C LEU A 291 -12.11 16.91 14.45
N THR A 292 -11.54 16.07 13.62
CA THR A 292 -11.23 16.38 12.21
C THR A 292 -11.90 15.36 11.32
N PHE A 293 -12.70 15.83 10.35
CA PHE A 293 -13.19 15.03 9.26
C PHE A 293 -12.15 15.05 8.14
N CYS A 294 -11.68 13.87 7.73
CA CYS A 294 -10.64 13.72 6.73
C CYS A 294 -11.14 12.85 5.59
N TYR A 295 -10.88 13.22 4.37
CA TYR A 295 -11.10 12.33 3.24
C TYR A 295 -10.00 12.47 2.20
N ARG A 296 -9.73 11.35 1.53
CA ARG A 296 -8.82 11.23 0.40
C ARG A 296 -9.59 10.68 -0.79
N LEU A 297 -9.42 11.30 -1.94
CA LEU A 297 -9.85 10.79 -3.23
C LEU A 297 -8.61 10.58 -4.07
N GLY A 298 -8.54 9.48 -4.79
CA GLY A 298 -7.44 9.19 -5.68
C GLY A 298 -7.93 8.47 -6.92
N MET A 299 -7.22 8.68 -8.02
CA MET A 299 -7.39 7.93 -9.25
C MET A 299 -6.08 7.86 -10.01
N GLN A 300 -5.89 6.78 -10.71
CA GLN A 300 -4.82 6.63 -11.70
C GLN A 300 -5.36 5.88 -12.90
N ASN A 301 -5.06 6.38 -14.10
CA ASN A 301 -5.44 5.75 -15.35
C ASN A 301 -4.26 5.77 -16.31
N VAL A 302 -4.16 4.73 -17.17
CA VAL A 302 -3.26 4.71 -18.31
C VAL A 302 -3.89 5.50 -19.44
N LEU A 303 -3.18 6.52 -19.93
CA LEU A 303 -3.66 7.38 -21.02
C LEU A 303 -3.25 6.87 -22.40
N ALA A 304 -2.11 6.23 -22.49
CA ALA A 304 -1.58 5.71 -23.74
C ALA A 304 -0.48 4.64 -23.48
N GLY A 305 -0.24 3.81 -24.49
CA GLY A 305 0.81 2.79 -24.47
C GLY A 305 0.37 1.47 -23.86
N ASP A 306 1.33 0.59 -23.62
CA ASP A 306 1.12 -0.75 -23.09
C ASP A 306 1.88 -0.92 -21.77
N ILE A 307 1.14 -0.90 -20.67
CA ILE A 307 1.71 -1.06 -19.33
C ILE A 307 1.90 -2.55 -19.03
N PRO A 308 3.08 -3.01 -18.57
CA PRO A 308 3.28 -4.40 -18.20
C PRO A 308 2.55 -4.74 -16.90
N PHE A 309 2.16 -6.01 -16.71
CA PHE A 309 1.34 -6.46 -15.59
C PHE A 309 1.96 -6.13 -14.23
N TYR A 310 3.28 -6.16 -14.10
CA TYR A 310 3.99 -5.88 -12.86
C TYR A 310 4.02 -4.39 -12.49
N ALA A 311 3.70 -3.50 -13.42
CA ALA A 311 3.68 -2.06 -13.20
C ALA A 311 2.27 -1.49 -12.93
N ILE A 312 1.19 -2.20 -13.27
CA ILE A 312 -0.20 -1.71 -13.10
C ILE A 312 -0.57 -1.46 -11.63
N THR A 313 0.09 -2.14 -10.70
CA THR A 313 -0.16 -1.97 -9.27
C THR A 313 0.51 -0.73 -8.67
N ASN A 314 1.41 -0.05 -9.41
CA ASN A 314 2.08 1.12 -8.89
C ASN A 314 1.20 2.37 -8.92
N THR A 315 1.06 3.04 -7.80
CA THR A 315 0.49 4.40 -7.74
C THR A 315 1.60 5.43 -7.93
N ASN A 316 1.57 6.16 -9.03
CA ASN A 316 2.61 7.08 -9.46
C ASN A 316 2.35 8.49 -8.94
N THR A 317 2.98 8.89 -7.85
CA THR A 317 2.89 10.23 -7.25
C THR A 317 4.27 10.89 -7.19
N LEU A 318 4.28 12.22 -7.01
CA LEU A 318 5.52 12.99 -6.78
C LEU A 318 5.96 12.94 -5.32
N PHE A 319 5.05 12.63 -4.41
CA PHE A 319 5.35 12.56 -2.99
C PHE A 319 4.77 11.29 -2.36
N PHE A 320 5.65 10.48 -1.75
CA PHE A 320 5.27 9.24 -1.09
C PHE A 320 5.31 9.40 0.42
N LYS A 321 4.18 9.32 1.06
CA LYS A 321 4.11 9.28 2.52
C LYS A 321 4.27 7.85 3.05
N LYS A 322 3.79 6.87 2.30
CA LYS A 322 3.82 5.44 2.66
C LYS A 322 4.88 4.68 1.86
N ILE A 323 5.34 3.58 2.43
CA ILE A 323 6.38 2.73 1.85
C ILE A 323 5.93 2.12 0.53
N ASN A 324 4.69 1.65 0.46
CA ASN A 324 4.17 0.91 -0.66
C ASN A 324 3.26 1.78 -1.54
N THR A 325 3.44 1.63 -2.83
CA THR A 325 2.59 2.20 -3.87
C THR A 325 1.94 1.03 -4.61
N GLU A 326 0.88 0.48 -4.03
CA GLU A 326 0.25 -0.75 -4.53
C GLU A 326 -1.16 -0.45 -5.04
N ALA A 327 -1.75 -1.41 -5.76
CA ALA A 327 -3.13 -1.40 -6.19
C ALA A 327 -4.12 -1.17 -5.04
N PHE A 328 -5.39 -0.98 -5.35
CA PHE A 328 -6.38 -0.78 -4.32
C PHE A 328 -6.58 -2.07 -3.49
N GLY A 329 -6.54 -1.91 -2.17
CA GLY A 329 -6.59 -2.96 -1.17
C GLY A 329 -5.37 -2.96 -0.23
N GLY A 330 -5.54 -3.49 0.97
CA GLY A 330 -4.51 -3.52 2.00
C GLY A 330 -4.33 -2.20 2.74
N VAL A 331 -3.27 -2.13 3.54
CA VAL A 331 -3.03 -1.06 4.53
C VAL A 331 -2.79 0.32 3.92
N THR A 332 -2.46 0.41 2.64
CA THR A 332 -2.04 1.68 2.00
C THR A 332 -3.14 2.37 1.23
N THR A 333 -4.12 1.62 0.72
CA THR A 333 -5.16 2.16 -0.17
C THR A 333 -6.58 1.79 0.26
N GLY A 334 -6.84 0.57 0.76
CA GLY A 334 -8.18 0.08 1.12
C GLY A 334 -8.14 -0.93 2.25
N ARG A 335 -8.19 -0.44 3.51
CA ARG A 335 -8.13 -1.29 4.71
C ARG A 335 -9.34 -2.22 4.78
N GLY A 336 -9.12 -3.48 5.13
CA GLY A 336 -10.15 -4.52 5.17
C GLY A 336 -10.34 -5.26 3.85
N ILE A 337 -9.95 -4.67 2.72
CA ILE A 337 -9.92 -5.30 1.40
C ILE A 337 -8.59 -6.06 1.25
N ASN A 338 -8.58 -7.15 0.50
CA ASN A 338 -7.37 -7.93 0.24
C ASN A 338 -6.28 -7.03 -0.38
N LYS A 339 -5.05 -7.20 0.08
CA LYS A 339 -3.90 -6.48 -0.48
C LYS A 339 -3.81 -6.80 -1.97
N ASN A 340 -3.71 -5.77 -2.81
CA ASN A 340 -3.75 -5.88 -4.28
C ASN A 340 -5.01 -6.59 -4.83
N GLY A 341 -6.11 -6.58 -4.07
CA GLY A 341 -7.34 -7.28 -4.46
C GLY A 341 -8.04 -6.66 -5.67
N VAL A 342 -7.83 -5.37 -5.91
CA VAL A 342 -8.48 -4.63 -7.00
C VAL A 342 -7.42 -4.05 -7.92
N THR A 343 -7.24 -4.68 -9.06
CA THR A 343 -6.18 -4.39 -10.04
C THR A 343 -6.76 -4.19 -11.43
N GLY A 344 -6.34 -3.14 -12.12
CA GLY A 344 -6.70 -2.81 -13.50
C GLY A 344 -5.77 -1.74 -14.07
N MET A 345 -5.92 -1.38 -15.34
CA MET A 345 -5.18 -0.27 -15.97
C MET A 345 -5.51 1.07 -15.31
N GLY A 346 -6.74 1.23 -14.84
CA GLY A 346 -7.17 2.38 -14.07
C GLY A 346 -7.87 1.95 -12.80
N VAL A 347 -7.62 2.70 -11.71
CA VAL A 347 -8.24 2.48 -10.40
C VAL A 347 -8.59 3.82 -9.78
N ALA A 348 -9.79 3.92 -9.20
CA ALA A 348 -10.18 5.06 -8.37
C ALA A 348 -10.48 4.58 -6.94
N TRP A 349 -10.13 5.41 -5.95
CA TRP A 349 -10.36 5.07 -4.54
C TRP A 349 -10.73 6.29 -3.71
N MET A 350 -11.41 6.00 -2.61
CA MET A 350 -11.79 6.97 -1.59
C MET A 350 -11.50 6.39 -0.20
N ASN A 351 -10.99 7.23 0.69
CA ASN A 351 -10.84 6.90 2.10
C ASN A 351 -11.43 8.03 2.93
N VAL A 352 -12.22 7.70 3.93
CA VAL A 352 -12.84 8.65 4.85
C VAL A 352 -12.44 8.28 6.26
N GLU A 353 -12.03 9.27 7.05
CA GLU A 353 -11.66 9.11 8.46
C GLU A 353 -12.29 10.23 9.30
N LEU A 354 -12.83 9.86 10.46
CA LEU A 354 -13.19 10.81 11.49
C LEU A 354 -12.15 10.71 12.62
N ARG A 355 -11.19 11.63 12.66
CA ARG A 355 -10.09 11.63 13.64
C ARG A 355 -10.53 12.35 14.91
N TRP A 356 -10.81 11.58 15.94
CA TRP A 356 -11.24 12.10 17.23
C TRP A 356 -10.12 11.99 18.26
N ARG A 357 -9.48 13.13 18.58
CA ARG A 357 -8.43 13.26 19.57
C ARG A 357 -9.06 13.38 20.96
N LEU A 358 -8.81 12.38 21.81
CA LEU A 358 -9.48 12.22 23.09
C LEU A 358 -8.69 12.90 24.22
N ILE A 359 -7.43 12.48 24.42
CA ILE A 359 -6.64 12.83 25.59
C ILE A 359 -5.22 13.16 25.15
N GLY A 360 -4.71 14.32 25.60
CA GLY A 360 -3.31 14.72 25.49
C GLY A 360 -2.60 14.52 26.83
N PHE A 361 -1.38 13.98 26.82
CA PHE A 361 -0.56 13.76 28.00
C PHE A 361 0.93 13.89 27.69
N LYS A 362 1.77 14.03 28.74
CA LYS A 362 3.22 14.06 28.61
C LYS A 362 3.82 12.79 29.20
N PHE A 363 4.68 12.11 28.44
CA PHE A 363 5.36 10.92 28.88
C PHE A 363 6.75 10.84 28.25
N LEU A 364 7.77 10.47 29.02
CA LEU A 364 9.19 10.43 28.60
C LEU A 364 9.67 11.72 27.89
N ASN A 365 9.27 12.86 28.42
CA ASN A 365 9.62 14.17 27.86
C ASN A 365 9.14 14.38 26.42
N GLN A 366 8.03 13.73 26.04
CA GLN A 366 7.36 13.87 24.75
C GLN A 366 5.88 14.24 24.95
N ASN A 367 5.32 14.94 23.97
CA ASN A 367 3.88 15.26 23.94
C ASN A 367 3.14 14.13 23.25
N TRP A 368 2.17 13.53 23.92
CA TRP A 368 1.36 12.42 23.41
C TRP A 368 -0.10 12.80 23.29
N MET A 369 -0.77 12.23 22.29
CA MET A 369 -2.20 12.36 22.06
C MET A 369 -2.79 10.99 21.69
N ALA A 370 -3.82 10.57 22.41
CA ALA A 370 -4.60 9.39 22.05
C ALA A 370 -5.82 9.77 21.20
N ALA A 371 -6.08 9.04 20.14
CA ALA A 371 -7.21 9.28 19.24
C ALA A 371 -7.88 7.99 18.79
N ILE A 372 -9.16 8.07 18.43
CA ILE A 372 -9.97 7.05 17.79
C ILE A 372 -10.30 7.53 16.37
N THR A 373 -10.30 6.60 15.41
CA THR A 373 -10.51 6.94 14.01
C THR A 373 -11.46 5.93 13.35
N PRO A 374 -12.79 6.13 13.44
CA PRO A 374 -13.73 5.47 12.53
C PRO A 374 -13.34 5.75 11.07
N MET A 375 -13.48 4.73 10.21
CA MET A 375 -13.02 4.80 8.83
C MET A 375 -13.94 4.06 7.86
N PHE A 376 -13.95 4.53 6.62
CA PHE A 376 -14.59 3.90 5.48
C PHE A 376 -13.68 4.04 4.27
N ASP A 377 -13.40 2.93 3.59
CA ASP A 377 -12.55 2.86 2.41
C ASP A 377 -13.36 2.23 1.27
N ALA A 378 -13.25 2.80 0.06
CA ALA A 378 -13.91 2.30 -1.14
C ALA A 378 -13.04 2.54 -2.38
N GLY A 379 -13.18 1.68 -3.38
CA GLY A 379 -12.49 1.81 -4.67
C GLY A 379 -13.03 0.87 -5.72
N MET A 380 -12.64 1.09 -6.98
CA MET A 380 -13.05 0.28 -8.11
C MET A 380 -12.06 0.40 -9.27
N VAL A 381 -12.09 -0.56 -10.17
CA VAL A 381 -11.42 -0.46 -11.46
C VAL A 381 -12.18 0.52 -12.36
N THR A 382 -11.49 1.51 -12.90
CA THR A 382 -12.04 2.50 -13.84
C THR A 382 -11.65 2.22 -15.28
N GLN A 383 -10.61 1.41 -15.48
CA GLN A 383 -10.14 1.02 -16.81
C GLN A 383 -9.63 -0.42 -16.74
N SER A 384 -10.28 -1.29 -17.52
CA SER A 384 -9.98 -2.72 -17.54
C SER A 384 -8.61 -3.00 -18.15
N PHE A 385 -7.96 -4.06 -17.70
CA PHE A 385 -6.69 -4.57 -18.23
C PHE A 385 -6.91 -5.91 -18.93
N ARG A 386 -6.62 -5.98 -20.23
CA ARG A 386 -6.68 -7.21 -21.05
C ARG A 386 -8.00 -8.01 -20.88
N MET A 387 -9.14 -7.33 -20.82
CA MET A 387 -10.43 -7.97 -20.54
C MET A 387 -10.83 -9.00 -21.58
N GLU A 388 -10.64 -8.70 -22.87
CA GLU A 388 -10.98 -9.65 -23.94
C GLU A 388 -10.04 -10.86 -23.92
N GLN A 389 -8.75 -10.66 -23.70
CA GLN A 389 -7.78 -11.73 -23.53
C GLN A 389 -8.10 -12.60 -22.31
N GLN A 390 -8.64 -12.01 -21.23
CA GLN A 390 -9.07 -12.77 -20.04
C GLN A 390 -10.23 -13.71 -20.37
N LYS A 391 -11.15 -13.31 -21.25
CA LYS A 391 -12.23 -14.17 -21.73
C LYS A 391 -11.71 -15.26 -22.67
N GLU A 392 -10.76 -14.93 -23.57
CA GLU A 392 -10.14 -15.89 -24.48
C GLU A 392 -9.31 -16.94 -23.71
N ALA A 393 -8.66 -16.54 -22.63
CA ALA A 393 -7.87 -17.41 -21.77
C ALA A 393 -8.68 -18.58 -21.18
N MET A 394 -9.97 -18.38 -20.88
CA MET A 394 -10.83 -19.45 -20.41
C MET A 394 -10.91 -20.60 -21.40
N ALA A 395 -11.22 -20.29 -22.65
CA ALA A 395 -11.36 -21.31 -23.70
C ALA A 395 -10.03 -22.06 -23.93
N LEU A 396 -8.91 -21.35 -23.87
CA LEU A 396 -7.57 -21.95 -23.99
C LEU A 396 -7.29 -22.93 -22.83
N LEU A 397 -7.58 -22.52 -21.60
CA LEU A 397 -7.33 -23.35 -20.42
C LEU A 397 -8.26 -24.57 -20.37
N GLU A 398 -9.50 -24.46 -20.83
CA GLU A 398 -10.44 -25.60 -20.95
C GLU A 398 -9.96 -26.65 -21.94
N THR A 399 -9.17 -26.26 -22.95
CA THR A 399 -8.55 -27.24 -23.88
C THR A 399 -7.30 -27.90 -23.30
N LYS A 400 -6.65 -27.30 -22.32
CA LYS A 400 -5.37 -27.74 -21.76
C LYS A 400 -5.52 -28.44 -20.42
N TYR A 401 -6.53 -28.11 -19.66
CA TYR A 401 -6.77 -28.60 -18.31
C TYR A 401 -8.17 -29.21 -18.17
N HIS A 402 -8.22 -30.34 -17.51
CA HIS A 402 -9.45 -30.94 -17.04
C HIS A 402 -9.54 -30.74 -15.52
N PHE A 403 -10.42 -29.84 -15.08
CA PHE A 403 -10.62 -29.55 -13.66
C PHE A 403 -11.55 -30.60 -13.05
N SER A 404 -11.18 -31.17 -11.91
CA SER A 404 -11.98 -32.16 -11.22
C SER A 404 -13.27 -31.57 -10.63
N GLY A 405 -14.37 -32.30 -10.71
CA GLY A 405 -15.69 -31.88 -10.22
C GLY A 405 -16.42 -30.98 -11.21
N ASP A 406 -17.28 -30.09 -10.69
CA ASP A 406 -18.08 -29.14 -11.49
C ASP A 406 -17.36 -27.83 -11.77
N ALA A 407 -16.06 -27.71 -11.45
CA ALA A 407 -15.27 -26.51 -11.66
C ALA A 407 -14.85 -26.38 -13.13
N THR A 408 -14.85 -25.15 -13.62
CA THR A 408 -14.45 -24.79 -14.98
C THR A 408 -13.32 -23.75 -14.95
N ALA A 409 -12.68 -23.51 -16.10
CA ALA A 409 -11.70 -22.42 -16.21
C ALA A 409 -12.33 -21.05 -15.92
N ALA A 410 -13.62 -20.88 -16.18
CA ALA A 410 -14.38 -19.68 -15.83
C ALA A 410 -14.37 -19.40 -14.32
N ASP A 411 -14.53 -20.44 -13.51
CA ASP A 411 -14.50 -20.29 -12.05
C ASP A 411 -13.14 -19.82 -11.53
N ILE A 412 -12.08 -19.94 -12.32
CA ILE A 412 -10.70 -19.70 -11.88
C ILE A 412 -10.13 -18.41 -12.46
N ILE A 413 -10.45 -18.07 -13.72
CA ILE A 413 -9.84 -16.94 -14.46
C ILE A 413 -10.78 -15.76 -14.61
N TYR A 414 -12.06 -16.02 -14.84
CA TYR A 414 -13.03 -14.98 -15.17
C TYR A 414 -14.44 -15.35 -14.67
N SER A 415 -14.91 -14.60 -13.67
CA SER A 415 -16.21 -14.87 -13.05
C SER A 415 -17.42 -14.43 -13.89
N GLY A 416 -17.20 -13.55 -14.87
CA GLY A 416 -18.29 -12.92 -15.61
C GLY A 416 -19.04 -11.83 -14.82
N ASP A 417 -18.66 -11.56 -13.58
CA ASP A 417 -19.28 -10.53 -12.76
C ASP A 417 -18.89 -9.12 -13.25
N ASP A 418 -19.86 -8.21 -13.24
CA ASP A 418 -19.60 -6.82 -13.53
C ASP A 418 -18.79 -6.17 -12.40
N GLU A 419 -17.87 -5.28 -12.78
CA GLU A 419 -17.13 -4.47 -11.83
C GLU A 419 -18.06 -3.51 -11.09
N ARG A 420 -17.83 -3.35 -9.80
CA ARG A 420 -18.59 -2.47 -8.91
C ARG A 420 -17.74 -2.02 -7.73
N LEU A 421 -18.28 -1.15 -6.91
CA LEU A 421 -17.55 -0.56 -5.79
C LEU A 421 -17.19 -1.61 -4.73
N HIS A 422 -15.90 -1.75 -4.45
CA HIS A 422 -15.35 -2.52 -3.34
C HIS A 422 -15.34 -1.64 -2.10
N CYS A 423 -15.94 -2.08 -1.01
CA CYS A 423 -16.13 -1.27 0.19
C CYS A 423 -15.70 -1.99 1.46
N ALA A 424 -15.12 -1.22 2.39
CA ALA A 424 -14.78 -1.70 3.73
C ALA A 424 -15.00 -0.61 4.77
N ALA A 425 -15.27 -1.01 6.00
CA ALA A 425 -15.37 -0.10 7.13
C ALA A 425 -14.60 -0.64 8.34
N GLY A 426 -14.24 0.27 9.23
CA GLY A 426 -13.47 -0.10 10.41
C GLY A 426 -13.28 1.02 11.41
N CYS A 427 -12.40 0.79 12.37
CA CYS A 427 -12.02 1.76 13.38
C CYS A 427 -10.55 1.58 13.76
N GLY A 428 -9.84 2.70 13.98
CA GLY A 428 -8.47 2.72 14.40
C GLY A 428 -8.27 3.36 15.76
N ILE A 429 -7.23 2.93 16.48
CA ILE A 429 -6.71 3.58 17.67
C ILE A 429 -5.35 4.16 17.30
N LYS A 430 -5.11 5.43 17.67
CA LYS A 430 -3.88 6.14 17.35
C LYS A 430 -3.23 6.70 18.60
N LEU A 431 -1.90 6.61 18.67
CA LEU A 431 -1.06 7.32 19.62
C LEU A 431 -0.13 8.24 18.82
N ILE A 432 -0.29 9.54 19.04
CA ILE A 432 0.42 10.59 18.29
C ILE A 432 1.47 11.19 19.20
N MET A 433 2.74 11.15 18.80
CA MET A 433 3.86 11.73 19.53
C MET A 433 4.38 12.96 18.77
N ASN A 434 4.40 14.10 19.46
CA ASN A 434 4.92 15.39 18.95
C ASN A 434 4.36 15.77 17.57
N ARG A 435 3.17 15.32 17.20
CA ARG A 435 2.54 15.48 15.87
C ARG A 435 3.35 14.92 14.69
N ASN A 436 4.51 14.31 14.94
CA ASN A 436 5.43 13.81 13.91
C ASN A 436 5.44 12.28 13.78
N VAL A 437 5.15 11.57 14.85
CA VAL A 437 5.08 10.11 14.86
C VAL A 437 3.68 9.70 15.29
N VAL A 438 3.06 8.84 14.48
CA VAL A 438 1.74 8.28 14.76
C VAL A 438 1.88 6.77 14.83
N ILE A 439 1.60 6.17 15.96
CA ILE A 439 1.47 4.73 16.12
C ILE A 439 0.01 4.38 15.89
N SER A 440 -0.28 3.45 15.01
CA SER A 440 -1.65 3.11 14.60
C SER A 440 -1.96 1.63 14.79
N ALA A 441 -3.17 1.35 15.25
CA ALA A 441 -3.79 0.04 15.23
C ALA A 441 -5.15 0.17 14.56
N ASP A 442 -5.26 -0.29 13.31
CA ASP A 442 -6.47 -0.21 12.49
C ASP A 442 -7.11 -1.60 12.37
N PHE A 443 -8.43 -1.65 12.48
CA PHE A 443 -9.24 -2.84 12.31
C PHE A 443 -10.33 -2.55 11.29
N ALA A 444 -10.38 -3.31 10.21
CA ALA A 444 -11.33 -3.08 9.13
C ALA A 444 -11.79 -4.39 8.51
N LYS A 445 -13.01 -4.39 7.96
CA LYS A 445 -13.60 -5.54 7.28
C LYS A 445 -14.27 -5.09 6.00
N ALA A 446 -14.03 -5.82 4.92
CA ALA A 446 -14.75 -5.65 3.65
C ALA A 446 -16.21 -6.08 3.79
N PHE A 447 -17.10 -5.42 3.04
CA PHE A 447 -18.52 -5.75 3.01
C PHE A 447 -18.81 -6.98 2.15
N ASN A 448 -18.04 -7.14 1.06
CA ASN A 448 -18.15 -8.31 0.19
C ASN A 448 -17.12 -9.38 0.62
N PRO A 449 -17.52 -10.66 0.80
CA PRO A 449 -16.59 -11.75 1.09
C PRO A 449 -15.49 -11.93 0.02
N LYS A 450 -15.74 -11.62 -1.25
CA LYS A 450 -14.74 -11.67 -2.31
C LYS A 450 -13.57 -10.67 -2.09
N ASP A 451 -13.80 -9.60 -1.35
CA ASP A 451 -12.77 -8.60 -1.02
C ASP A 451 -11.95 -8.95 0.22
N GLY A 452 -12.38 -9.94 0.98
CA GLY A 452 -11.76 -10.39 2.21
C GLY A 452 -12.77 -10.74 3.29
N GLY A 453 -12.97 -12.01 3.55
CA GLY A 453 -14.05 -12.50 4.43
C GLY A 453 -13.86 -12.20 5.93
N SER A 454 -12.63 -11.91 6.40
CA SER A 454 -12.31 -11.77 7.82
C SER A 454 -11.99 -10.33 8.22
N LEU A 455 -12.13 -10.04 9.53
CA LEU A 455 -11.62 -8.79 10.10
C LEU A 455 -10.10 -8.73 9.95
N LYS A 456 -9.59 -7.71 9.27
CA LYS A 456 -8.16 -7.47 9.09
C LYS A 456 -7.66 -6.47 10.13
N SER A 457 -6.43 -6.68 10.60
CA SER A 457 -5.76 -5.85 11.61
C SER A 457 -4.43 -5.36 11.06
N TYR A 458 -4.15 -4.06 11.27
CA TYR A 458 -2.94 -3.41 10.84
C TYR A 458 -2.36 -2.60 12.00
N ILE A 459 -1.16 -2.95 12.44
CA ILE A 459 -0.44 -2.24 13.51
C ILE A 459 0.86 -1.73 12.91
N GLY A 460 1.10 -0.44 13.01
CA GLY A 460 2.27 0.19 12.42
C GLY A 460 2.34 1.68 12.68
N PHE A 461 2.99 2.39 11.76
CA PHE A 461 3.21 3.82 11.87
C PHE A 461 2.36 4.62 10.87
N ASN A 462 2.08 5.88 11.24
CA ASN A 462 1.36 6.91 10.50
C ASN A 462 -0.14 6.64 10.28
N TYR A 463 -0.85 7.72 9.95
CA TYR A 463 -2.19 7.65 9.35
C TYR A 463 -2.10 7.08 7.93
N LEU A 464 -3.24 6.68 7.37
CA LEU A 464 -3.31 6.24 5.99
C LEU A 464 -2.91 7.36 5.01
N PHE A 465 -3.31 8.61 5.28
CA PHE A 465 -3.03 9.80 4.47
C PHE A 465 -2.92 11.06 5.31
#